data_664322dd1850ed28c27dff6842055783
#
_entry.id   664322dd1850ed28c27dff6842055783
#
_cell.length_a   1.000
_cell.length_b   1.000
_cell.length_c   1.000
_cell.angle_alpha   90.00
_cell.angle_beta   90.00
_cell.angle_gamma   90.00
#
_symmetry.space_group_name_H-M   'P 1'
#
loop_
_entity.id
_entity.type
_entity.pdbx_description
1 polymer ?
#
loop_
_entity_poly.entity_id
_entity_poly.type
_entity_poly.pdbx_seq_one_letter_code
_entity_poly.pdbx_strand_id
1 'polypeptide(L)'
;MLFGSISGNHAGLPYNLNWQHKPSKSIQKFLKNTSLRIMDIGARSGYPTELQALRQHIEYIAFDADPEEAHALTQIKTNGLKSKRIFPYFVTKTKENITFNLYKNRGESSGLLPDTYYQHAFAPNTFVIEKQILIEGNSLAWIAQKEGLPSPDFLKLDTQGTELYILQGAGNWIGQIPLIETEIEFLPLYQNQPLFHDVGQFMHTHGYVLLYLNRVFTSRQNYRGKSRGQIIFGDALYGLGLPQVSTLDTLQKTKYVILLIQYGHRDFACEIVSTYPEIRDILPSIEQYFKPEIPFISLFTRLFWMQIDKFITLLLWLRKTNQLRSDSDRSWPVR
;
A
#
# COMPACT_ATOMS: atom_id res chain seq x y z
N MET A 1 -11.22 20.29 -1.77
CA MET A 1 -11.18 18.86 -2.19
C MET A 1 -10.07 18.68 -3.21
N LEU A 2 -8.80 18.73 -2.79
CA LEU A 2 -7.65 18.62 -3.71
C LEU A 2 -6.82 17.35 -3.46
N PHE A 3 -6.97 16.73 -2.32
CA PHE A 3 -6.51 15.39 -1.99
C PHE A 3 -7.67 14.59 -1.37
N GLY A 4 -8.87 14.74 -1.93
CA GLY A 4 -9.96 13.86 -1.56
C GLY A 4 -9.53 12.44 -1.86
N SER A 5 -9.32 11.68 -0.80
CA SER A 5 -9.11 10.23 -0.75
C SER A 5 -8.88 9.58 -2.12
N ILE A 6 -7.66 9.68 -2.64
CA ILE A 6 -7.17 8.73 -3.64
C ILE A 6 -6.79 7.45 -2.89
N SER A 7 -7.51 7.21 -1.80
CA SER A 7 -7.51 5.95 -1.10
C SER A 7 -8.25 4.96 -1.97
N GLY A 8 -7.55 4.03 -2.50
CA GLY A 8 -8.10 2.82 -3.05
C GLY A 8 -8.32 2.77 -4.55
N ASN A 9 -7.99 3.79 -5.31
CA ASN A 9 -7.70 3.58 -6.71
C ASN A 9 -6.17 3.60 -6.84
N HIS A 10 -5.53 2.52 -6.44
CA HIS A 10 -4.30 2.16 -7.11
C HIS A 10 -4.67 2.22 -8.57
N ALA A 11 -4.34 3.34 -9.22
CA ALA A 11 -4.56 3.51 -10.62
C ALA A 11 -3.58 2.59 -11.36
N GLY A 12 -3.64 1.33 -10.98
CA GLY A 12 -3.19 0.23 -11.75
C GLY A 12 -3.76 0.47 -13.13
N LEU A 13 -2.96 0.28 -14.10
CA LEU A 13 -3.26 0.34 -15.52
C LEU A 13 -4.74 0.02 -15.75
N PRO A 14 -5.47 0.71 -16.66
CA PRO A 14 -6.86 0.40 -17.02
C PRO A 14 -7.03 -1.05 -17.48
N TYR A 15 -5.95 -1.76 -17.66
CA TYR A 15 -5.87 -3.19 -17.94
C TYR A 15 -5.99 -4.08 -16.69
N ASN A 16 -6.02 -3.52 -15.50
CA ASN A 16 -6.15 -4.24 -14.22
C ASN A 16 -7.57 -4.67 -13.86
N LEU A 17 -8.53 -4.48 -14.74
CA LEU A 17 -9.88 -5.00 -14.55
C LEU A 17 -9.93 -6.52 -14.29
N ASN A 18 -8.82 -7.25 -14.48
CA ASN A 18 -8.76 -8.70 -14.36
C ASN A 18 -7.67 -9.23 -13.40
N TRP A 19 -6.91 -8.40 -12.68
CA TRP A 19 -5.92 -8.92 -11.73
C TRP A 19 -6.57 -9.53 -10.49
N GLN A 20 -7.78 -9.13 -10.15
CA GLN A 20 -8.54 -9.74 -9.07
C GLN A 20 -9.02 -11.14 -9.49
N HIS A 21 -8.09 -12.09 -9.52
CA HIS A 21 -8.47 -13.47 -9.76
C HIS A 21 -9.24 -13.99 -8.58
N LYS A 22 -10.41 -14.61 -8.89
CA LYS A 22 -11.05 -15.45 -7.90
C LYS A 22 -10.04 -16.49 -7.43
N PRO A 23 -9.79 -16.59 -6.13
CA PRO A 23 -8.85 -17.58 -5.63
C PRO A 23 -9.30 -18.99 -6.00
N SER A 24 -8.36 -19.84 -6.42
CA SER A 24 -8.64 -21.25 -6.74
C SER A 24 -9.23 -21.98 -5.53
N LYS A 25 -9.86 -23.12 -5.78
CA LYS A 25 -10.41 -23.95 -4.68
C LYS A 25 -9.32 -24.37 -3.69
N SER A 26 -8.09 -24.63 -4.15
CA SER A 26 -6.97 -24.96 -3.26
C SER A 26 -6.56 -23.77 -2.38
N ILE A 27 -6.48 -22.56 -2.94
CA ILE A 27 -6.21 -21.34 -2.16
C ILE A 27 -7.32 -21.11 -1.13
N GLN A 28 -8.60 -21.20 -1.54
CA GLN A 28 -9.72 -21.02 -0.60
C GLN A 28 -9.70 -22.04 0.54
N LYS A 29 -9.43 -23.32 0.22
CA LYS A 29 -9.33 -24.39 1.23
C LYS A 29 -8.17 -24.13 2.19
N PHE A 30 -7.01 -23.74 1.67
CA PHE A 30 -5.83 -23.42 2.47
C PHE A 30 -6.10 -22.24 3.41
N LEU A 31 -6.61 -21.12 2.87
CA LEU A 31 -6.89 -19.91 3.66
C LEU A 31 -8.04 -20.05 4.65
N LYS A 32 -9.00 -20.95 4.38
CA LYS A 32 -10.05 -21.27 5.37
C LYS A 32 -9.46 -21.78 6.70
N ASN A 33 -8.36 -22.52 6.63
CA ASN A 33 -7.71 -23.11 7.77
C ASN A 33 -6.61 -22.22 8.39
N THR A 34 -5.97 -21.36 7.60
CA THR A 34 -4.75 -20.65 8.00
C THR A 34 -4.92 -19.13 8.09
N SER A 35 -5.88 -18.54 7.35
CA SER A 35 -6.11 -17.10 7.22
C SER A 35 -4.93 -16.30 6.65
N LEU A 36 -5.19 -15.08 6.21
CA LEU A 36 -4.18 -14.05 5.97
C LEU A 36 -4.31 -12.98 7.05
N ARG A 37 -3.21 -12.58 7.65
CA ARG A 37 -3.16 -11.49 8.62
C ARG A 37 -2.70 -10.22 7.91
N ILE A 38 -3.57 -9.25 7.86
CA ILE A 38 -3.30 -7.94 7.26
C ILE A 38 -3.23 -6.93 8.38
N MET A 39 -2.12 -6.22 8.45
CA MET A 39 -1.94 -5.12 9.38
C MET A 39 -1.89 -3.82 8.61
N ASP A 40 -2.70 -2.84 9.02
CA ASP A 40 -2.87 -1.55 8.34
C ASP A 40 -2.67 -0.43 9.36
N ILE A 41 -1.65 0.38 9.18
CA ILE A 41 -1.29 1.48 10.08
C ILE A 41 -1.52 2.79 9.32
N GLY A 42 -2.42 3.64 9.86
CA GLY A 42 -3.03 4.74 9.16
C GLY A 42 -4.26 4.29 8.37
N ALA A 43 -5.12 3.49 9.01
CA ALA A 43 -6.19 2.73 8.36
C ALA A 43 -7.40 3.53 7.90
N ARG A 44 -7.35 4.87 7.92
CA ARG A 44 -8.46 5.76 7.54
C ARG A 44 -9.01 5.47 6.16
N SER A 45 -8.17 5.13 5.20
CA SER A 45 -8.57 4.82 3.84
C SER A 45 -9.25 3.46 3.67
N GLY A 46 -9.22 2.64 4.71
CA GLY A 46 -9.84 1.32 4.73
C GLY A 46 -8.98 0.22 4.12
N TYR A 47 -9.60 -0.88 3.88
CA TYR A 47 -9.00 -2.15 3.50
C TYR A 47 -8.49 -2.17 2.03
N PRO A 48 -7.29 -2.74 1.75
CA PRO A 48 -6.72 -2.81 0.41
C PRO A 48 -7.61 -3.52 -0.61
N THR A 49 -7.89 -2.85 -1.73
CA THR A 49 -8.82 -3.35 -2.76
C THR A 49 -8.29 -4.57 -3.50
N GLU A 50 -6.97 -4.72 -3.62
CA GLU A 50 -6.27 -5.85 -4.24
C GLU A 50 -6.60 -7.17 -3.55
N LEU A 51 -6.85 -7.11 -2.26
CA LEU A 51 -7.17 -8.29 -1.45
C LEU A 51 -8.66 -8.58 -1.33
N GLN A 52 -9.52 -7.82 -2.04
CA GLN A 52 -10.98 -7.96 -1.98
C GLN A 52 -11.47 -9.39 -2.27
N ALA A 53 -10.82 -10.09 -3.21
CA ALA A 53 -11.18 -11.47 -3.56
C ALA A 53 -10.90 -12.48 -2.42
N LEU A 54 -10.01 -12.14 -1.49
CA LEU A 54 -9.61 -12.97 -0.33
C LEU A 54 -10.30 -12.58 0.97
N ARG A 55 -11.13 -11.56 0.95
CA ARG A 55 -11.68 -10.86 2.12
C ARG A 55 -12.20 -11.78 3.22
N GLN A 56 -12.97 -12.82 2.88
CA GLN A 56 -13.53 -13.77 3.84
C GLN A 56 -12.48 -14.59 4.61
N HIS A 57 -11.23 -14.56 4.18
CA HIS A 57 -10.11 -15.28 4.79
C HIS A 57 -9.16 -14.35 5.54
N ILE A 58 -9.48 -13.06 5.68
CA ILE A 58 -8.58 -12.06 6.25
C ILE A 58 -8.91 -11.75 7.69
N GLU A 59 -7.88 -11.82 8.52
CA GLU A 59 -7.81 -11.26 9.85
C GLU A 59 -7.19 -9.86 9.73
N TYR A 60 -8.04 -8.84 9.83
CA TYR A 60 -7.66 -7.44 9.64
C TYR A 60 -7.38 -6.78 10.99
N ILE A 61 -6.16 -6.26 11.14
CA ILE A 61 -5.67 -5.54 12.32
C ILE A 61 -5.33 -4.14 11.85
N ALA A 62 -5.97 -3.13 12.40
CA ALA A 62 -5.78 -1.75 11.95
C ALA A 62 -5.47 -0.81 13.10
N PHE A 63 -4.71 0.23 12.78
CA PHE A 63 -4.30 1.29 13.69
C PHE A 63 -4.63 2.65 13.10
N ASP A 64 -5.20 3.52 13.92
CA ASP A 64 -5.30 4.93 13.61
C ASP A 64 -4.99 5.75 14.86
N ALA A 65 -4.14 6.76 14.73
CA ALA A 65 -3.73 7.61 15.84
C ALA A 65 -4.82 8.62 16.24
N ASP A 66 -5.75 8.94 15.33
CA ASP A 66 -6.94 9.73 15.64
C ASP A 66 -7.95 8.86 16.40
N PRO A 67 -8.21 9.13 17.71
CA PRO A 67 -9.13 8.29 18.48
C PRO A 67 -10.58 8.31 17.96
N GLU A 68 -11.00 9.42 17.35
CA GLU A 68 -12.33 9.56 16.75
C GLU A 68 -12.44 8.64 15.52
N GLU A 69 -11.41 8.62 14.67
CA GLU A 69 -11.36 7.74 13.52
C GLU A 69 -11.26 6.27 13.91
N ALA A 70 -10.36 5.93 14.85
CA ALA A 70 -10.25 4.57 15.36
C ALA A 70 -11.59 4.07 15.91
N HIS A 71 -12.32 4.92 16.66
CA HIS A 71 -13.67 4.60 17.13
C HIS A 71 -14.65 4.41 15.96
N ALA A 72 -14.68 5.32 14.99
CA ALA A 72 -15.53 5.21 13.81
C ALA A 72 -15.27 3.91 13.02
N LEU A 73 -14.00 3.55 12.83
CA LEU A 73 -13.61 2.30 12.19
C LEU A 73 -14.13 1.06 12.93
N THR A 74 -14.24 1.08 14.28
CA THR A 74 -14.84 -0.04 15.03
C THR A 74 -16.31 -0.22 14.71
N GLN A 75 -17.06 0.86 14.44
CA GLN A 75 -18.49 0.83 14.14
C GLN A 75 -18.81 0.31 12.73
N ILE A 76 -17.87 0.40 11.82
CA ILE A 76 -18.04 -0.15 10.47
C ILE A 76 -18.15 -1.69 10.58
N LYS A 77 -19.21 -2.28 10.04
CA LYS A 77 -19.38 -3.74 10.00
C LYS A 77 -18.14 -4.41 9.41
N THR A 78 -17.84 -5.64 9.83
CA THR A 78 -16.70 -6.44 9.31
C THR A 78 -16.75 -6.64 7.81
N ASN A 79 -17.95 -6.47 7.22
CA ASN A 79 -18.15 -6.39 5.78
C ASN A 79 -17.56 -7.60 5.01
N GLY A 80 -17.64 -8.77 5.63
CA GLY A 80 -17.17 -10.04 5.06
C GLY A 80 -15.71 -10.42 5.42
N LEU A 81 -15.02 -9.63 6.24
CA LEU A 81 -13.74 -10.04 6.83
C LEU A 81 -13.94 -11.18 7.82
N LYS A 82 -12.94 -12.08 7.94
CA LYS A 82 -12.97 -13.15 8.95
C LYS A 82 -12.96 -12.59 10.37
N SER A 83 -12.12 -11.60 10.61
CA SER A 83 -12.10 -10.82 11.87
C SER A 83 -11.58 -9.42 11.62
N LYS A 84 -11.89 -8.50 12.56
CA LYS A 84 -11.43 -7.13 12.54
C LYS A 84 -11.09 -6.68 13.97
N ARG A 85 -9.89 -6.12 14.15
CA ARG A 85 -9.43 -5.50 15.40
C ARG A 85 -8.89 -4.10 15.07
N ILE A 86 -9.34 -3.08 15.78
CA ILE A 86 -8.92 -1.69 15.57
C ILE A 86 -8.31 -1.17 16.86
N PHE A 87 -7.19 -0.45 16.76
CA PHE A 87 -6.44 0.06 17.88
C PHE A 87 -6.13 1.56 17.72
N PRO A 88 -6.38 2.38 18.75
CA PRO A 88 -6.08 3.82 18.74
C PRO A 88 -4.64 4.08 19.20
N TYR A 89 -3.65 3.54 18.49
CA TYR A 89 -2.23 3.77 18.80
C TYR A 89 -1.58 4.67 17.75
N PHE A 90 -0.75 5.61 18.23
CA PHE A 90 0.27 6.22 17.41
C PHE A 90 1.48 5.28 17.36
N VAL A 91 1.74 4.70 16.20
CA VAL A 91 2.85 3.77 16.01
C VAL A 91 4.08 4.54 15.54
N THR A 92 5.22 4.32 16.20
CA THR A 92 6.49 5.01 15.90
C THR A 92 7.69 4.09 16.18
N LYS A 93 8.89 4.64 16.22
CA LYS A 93 10.13 3.88 16.45
C LYS A 93 10.28 3.39 17.88
N THR A 94 10.00 4.27 18.85
CA THR A 94 10.21 4.03 20.29
C THR A 94 9.09 4.68 21.08
N LYS A 95 9.04 4.42 22.40
CA LYS A 95 8.10 5.12 23.28
C LYS A 95 8.47 6.60 23.37
N GLU A 96 7.56 7.48 23.00
CA GLU A 96 7.72 8.94 23.06
C GLU A 96 6.38 9.68 23.14
N ASN A 97 6.41 10.93 23.62
CA ASN A 97 5.23 11.78 23.57
C ASN A 97 5.27 12.63 22.29
N ILE A 98 4.23 12.55 21.49
CA ILE A 98 4.14 13.19 20.19
C ILE A 98 2.99 14.16 20.17
N THR A 99 3.22 15.34 19.59
CA THR A 99 2.15 16.25 19.21
C THR A 99 1.57 15.81 17.88
N PHE A 100 0.42 15.15 17.92
CA PHE A 100 -0.27 14.72 16.71
C PHE A 100 -1.11 15.86 16.15
N ASN A 101 -0.84 16.24 14.91
CA ASN A 101 -1.46 17.35 14.22
C ASN A 101 -2.67 16.86 13.43
N LEU A 102 -3.86 17.20 13.85
CA LEU A 102 -5.11 16.94 13.14
C LEU A 102 -5.38 18.11 12.19
N TYR A 103 -5.30 17.83 10.89
CA TYR A 103 -5.57 18.83 9.86
C TYR A 103 -7.06 18.89 9.53
N LYS A 104 -7.52 19.99 8.93
CA LYS A 104 -8.88 20.10 8.37
C LYS A 104 -9.17 18.99 7.37
N ASN A 105 -8.20 18.69 6.52
CA ASN A 105 -8.19 17.43 5.77
C ASN A 105 -7.61 16.33 6.66
N ARG A 106 -8.46 15.57 7.29
CA ARG A 106 -8.07 14.54 8.27
C ARG A 106 -7.14 13.48 7.68
N GLY A 107 -7.21 13.24 6.36
CA GLY A 107 -6.33 12.31 5.67
C GLY A 107 -4.86 12.68 5.71
N GLU A 108 -4.53 13.95 5.93
CA GLU A 108 -3.16 14.45 6.00
C GLU A 108 -2.63 14.55 7.44
N SER A 109 -3.38 14.06 8.44
CA SER A 109 -3.00 14.17 9.85
C SER A 109 -1.73 13.39 10.15
N SER A 110 -0.77 14.05 10.83
CA SER A 110 0.59 13.53 11.01
C SER A 110 1.18 13.89 12.38
N GLY A 111 2.15 13.12 12.84
CA GLY A 111 3.04 13.47 13.95
C GLY A 111 4.08 14.53 13.58
N LEU A 112 4.20 14.87 12.31
CA LEU A 112 5.13 15.87 11.81
C LEU A 112 4.40 17.18 11.48
N LEU A 113 5.13 18.30 11.51
CA LEU A 113 4.64 19.59 11.03
C LEU A 113 4.79 19.68 9.51
N PRO A 114 3.92 20.42 8.81
CA PRO A 114 4.03 20.56 7.37
C PRO A 114 5.27 21.35 6.97
N ASP A 115 5.87 21.01 5.82
CA ASP A 115 6.89 21.84 5.21
C ASP A 115 6.24 23.04 4.51
N THR A 116 6.60 24.23 4.95
CA THR A 116 5.95 25.48 4.49
C THR A 116 6.20 25.80 3.02
N TYR A 117 7.40 25.47 2.50
CA TYR A 117 7.75 25.75 1.10
C TYR A 117 6.94 24.85 0.15
N TYR A 118 6.98 23.54 0.37
CA TYR A 118 6.28 22.59 -0.51
C TYR A 118 4.77 22.68 -0.36
N GLN A 119 4.29 22.96 0.84
CA GLN A 119 2.88 23.25 1.08
C GLN A 119 2.38 24.40 0.19
N HIS A 120 3.05 25.54 0.19
CA HIS A 120 2.67 26.67 -0.65
C HIS A 120 2.82 26.38 -2.14
N ALA A 121 3.83 25.62 -2.52
CA ALA A 121 4.09 25.30 -3.92
C ALA A 121 3.00 24.43 -4.56
N PHE A 122 2.43 23.48 -3.80
CA PHE A 122 1.57 22.44 -4.35
C PHE A 122 0.16 22.41 -3.77
N ALA A 123 -0.01 22.67 -2.46
CA ALA A 123 -1.28 22.47 -1.77
C ALA A 123 -1.49 23.42 -0.55
N PRO A 124 -1.53 24.75 -0.74
CA PRO A 124 -1.47 25.73 0.35
C PRO A 124 -2.61 25.64 1.37
N ASN A 125 -3.73 25.00 1.05
CA ASN A 125 -4.88 24.90 1.95
C ASN A 125 -5.08 23.49 2.51
N THR A 126 -4.20 22.55 2.20
CA THR A 126 -4.35 21.15 2.58
C THR A 126 -3.95 20.93 4.05
N PHE A 127 -2.82 21.54 4.45
CA PHE A 127 -2.20 21.29 5.74
C PHE A 127 -2.56 22.35 6.80
N VAL A 128 -3.83 22.75 6.86
CA VAL A 128 -4.32 23.67 7.90
C VAL A 128 -4.60 22.86 9.16
N ILE A 129 -3.78 23.07 10.19
CA ILE A 129 -3.97 22.44 11.51
C ILE A 129 -5.29 22.92 12.10
N GLU A 130 -6.17 22.00 12.44
CA GLU A 130 -7.43 22.27 13.14
C GLU A 130 -7.28 22.06 14.65
N LYS A 131 -6.57 21.02 15.04
CA LYS A 131 -6.36 20.65 16.45
C LYS A 131 -5.02 19.94 16.60
N GLN A 132 -4.41 20.11 17.75
CA GLN A 132 -3.23 19.35 18.17
C GLN A 132 -3.56 18.56 19.43
N ILE A 133 -3.17 17.30 19.48
CA ILE A 133 -3.34 16.45 20.64
C ILE A 133 -1.99 15.86 21.04
N LEU A 134 -1.72 15.81 22.34
CA LEU A 134 -0.56 15.12 22.87
C LEU A 134 -0.91 13.64 23.02
N ILE A 135 -0.16 12.77 22.37
CA ILE A 135 -0.41 11.33 22.35
C ILE A 135 0.88 10.56 22.67
N GLU A 136 0.78 9.47 23.40
CA GLU A 136 1.91 8.56 23.61
C GLU A 136 2.06 7.66 22.38
N GLY A 137 3.20 7.79 21.70
CA GLY A 137 3.61 6.87 20.65
C GLY A 137 4.37 5.68 21.23
N ASN A 138 4.24 4.53 20.57
CA ASN A 138 4.92 3.28 20.95
C ASN A 138 5.38 2.54 19.68
N SER A 139 6.43 1.72 19.84
CA SER A 139 6.92 0.89 18.74
C SER A 139 5.93 -0.23 18.41
N LEU A 140 5.90 -0.62 17.13
CA LEU A 140 5.08 -1.73 16.68
C LEU A 140 5.38 -3.02 17.43
N ALA A 141 6.65 -3.29 17.71
CA ALA A 141 7.08 -4.46 18.49
C ALA A 141 6.50 -4.46 19.91
N TRP A 142 6.51 -3.30 20.59
CA TRP A 142 5.93 -3.18 21.93
C TRP A 142 4.41 -3.35 21.92
N ILE A 143 3.73 -2.71 20.97
CA ILE A 143 2.26 -2.83 20.83
C ILE A 143 1.89 -4.30 20.56
N ALA A 144 2.63 -4.95 19.66
CA ALA A 144 2.41 -6.35 19.33
C ALA A 144 2.52 -7.26 20.55
N GLN A 145 3.53 -7.06 21.38
CA GLN A 145 3.70 -7.81 22.63
C GLN A 145 2.56 -7.52 23.60
N LYS A 146 2.20 -6.26 23.79
CA LYS A 146 1.14 -5.82 24.72
C LYS A 146 -0.23 -6.37 24.34
N GLU A 147 -0.58 -6.32 23.05
CA GLU A 147 -1.90 -6.72 22.55
C GLU A 147 -1.96 -8.19 22.10
N GLY A 148 -0.85 -8.94 22.26
CA GLY A 148 -0.77 -10.33 21.83
C GLY A 148 -0.99 -10.50 20.33
N LEU A 149 -0.42 -9.59 19.50
CA LEU A 149 -0.59 -9.63 18.05
C LEU A 149 0.45 -10.56 17.43
N PRO A 150 0.03 -11.41 16.50
CA PRO A 150 0.97 -12.19 15.68
C PRO A 150 1.57 -11.32 14.57
N SER A 151 2.74 -11.73 14.06
CA SER A 151 3.35 -11.12 12.88
C SER A 151 2.37 -11.13 11.68
N PRO A 152 2.22 -10.04 10.95
CA PRO A 152 1.37 -10.00 9.78
C PRO A 152 1.98 -10.73 8.58
N ASP A 153 1.12 -11.20 7.67
CA ASP A 153 1.50 -11.70 6.36
C ASP A 153 1.65 -10.53 5.35
N PHE A 154 0.98 -9.42 5.64
CA PHE A 154 1.04 -8.18 4.86
C PHE A 154 0.91 -6.96 5.80
N LEU A 155 1.79 -5.99 5.61
CA LEU A 155 1.79 -4.72 6.34
C LEU A 155 1.54 -3.57 5.36
N LYS A 156 0.52 -2.73 5.64
CA LYS A 156 0.30 -1.46 4.94
C LYS A 156 0.62 -0.31 5.88
N LEU A 157 1.35 0.69 5.36
CA LEU A 157 1.71 1.91 6.06
C LEU A 157 1.28 3.13 5.24
N ASP A 158 0.48 4.00 5.86
CA ASP A 158 -0.01 5.24 5.27
C ASP A 158 -0.25 6.24 6.42
N THR A 159 0.83 6.76 6.96
CA THR A 159 0.87 7.54 8.21
C THR A 159 1.35 8.97 8.03
N GLN A 160 1.41 9.39 6.77
CA GLN A 160 1.71 10.75 6.39
C GLN A 160 3.08 11.22 6.90
N GLY A 161 4.11 10.45 6.47
CA GLY A 161 5.52 10.80 6.64
C GLY A 161 6.24 10.16 7.83
N THR A 162 5.60 9.22 8.55
CA THR A 162 6.22 8.53 9.69
C THR A 162 6.50 7.04 9.46
N GLU A 163 6.35 6.55 8.25
CA GLU A 163 6.42 5.15 7.82
C GLU A 163 7.76 4.51 8.18
N LEU A 164 8.89 5.22 7.92
CA LEU A 164 10.22 4.70 8.27
C LEU A 164 10.38 4.49 9.78
N TYR A 165 9.82 5.38 10.61
CA TYR A 165 9.89 5.22 12.07
C TYR A 165 9.13 3.99 12.53
N ILE A 166 8.00 3.69 11.90
CA ILE A 166 7.21 2.48 12.17
C ILE A 166 8.01 1.22 11.78
N LEU A 167 8.61 1.21 10.59
CA LEU A 167 9.46 0.12 10.12
C LEU A 167 10.63 -0.13 11.06
N GLN A 168 11.30 0.94 11.54
CA GLN A 168 12.36 0.85 12.53
C GLN A 168 11.88 0.34 13.89
N GLY A 169 10.63 0.62 14.25
CA GLY A 169 9.97 0.15 15.47
C GLY A 169 9.38 -1.25 15.39
N ALA A 170 9.43 -1.91 14.24
CA ALA A 170 8.87 -3.25 14.06
C ALA A 170 9.73 -4.37 14.71
N GLY A 171 10.96 -4.05 15.09
CA GLY A 171 11.85 -5.00 15.78
C GLY A 171 12.13 -6.25 14.94
N ASN A 172 12.00 -7.43 15.55
CA ASN A 172 12.29 -8.70 14.90
C ASN A 172 11.28 -9.09 13.80
N TRP A 173 10.20 -8.33 13.60
CA TRP A 173 9.27 -8.60 12.51
C TRP A 173 9.81 -8.18 11.16
N ILE A 174 10.68 -7.15 11.12
CA ILE A 174 11.39 -6.80 9.88
C ILE A 174 12.23 -7.99 9.42
N GLY A 175 12.13 -8.29 8.13
CA GLY A 175 12.72 -9.49 7.53
C GLY A 175 11.85 -10.76 7.64
N GLN A 176 10.71 -10.70 8.38
CA GLN A 176 9.76 -11.80 8.50
C GLN A 176 8.38 -11.48 7.89
N ILE A 177 8.05 -10.20 7.69
CA ILE A 177 6.83 -9.79 7.00
C ILE A 177 7.04 -9.95 5.50
N PRO A 178 6.35 -10.87 4.81
CA PRO A 178 6.67 -11.18 3.41
C PRO A 178 6.43 -10.02 2.44
N LEU A 179 5.40 -9.19 2.69
CA LEU A 179 4.99 -8.14 1.78
C LEU A 179 4.63 -6.88 2.57
N ILE A 180 5.15 -5.73 2.14
CA ILE A 180 4.94 -4.42 2.77
C ILE A 180 4.57 -3.40 1.69
N GLU A 181 3.43 -2.75 1.86
CA GLU A 181 3.04 -1.57 1.09
C GLU A 181 3.21 -0.33 1.96
N THR A 182 3.85 0.70 1.44
CA THR A 182 4.10 1.92 2.21
C THR A 182 3.97 3.15 1.32
N GLU A 183 3.26 4.18 1.83
CA GLU A 183 3.38 5.50 1.23
C GLU A 183 4.83 5.98 1.37
N ILE A 184 5.30 6.65 0.34
CA ILE A 184 6.66 7.22 0.30
C ILE A 184 6.63 8.57 -0.40
N GLU A 185 7.47 9.48 0.04
CA GLU A 185 7.57 10.79 -0.56
C GLU A 185 8.91 11.00 -1.25
N PHE A 186 8.85 11.76 -2.35
CA PHE A 186 10.02 12.19 -3.11
C PHE A 186 10.44 13.61 -2.75
N LEU A 187 9.54 14.34 -2.10
CA LEU A 187 9.75 15.70 -1.60
C LEU A 187 9.25 15.78 -0.16
N PRO A 188 9.90 16.58 0.71
CA PRO A 188 9.47 16.72 2.10
C PRO A 188 8.16 17.52 2.17
N LEU A 189 7.02 16.83 2.26
CA LEU A 189 5.72 17.45 2.55
C LEU A 189 5.60 17.86 4.01
N TYR A 190 6.34 17.16 4.87
CA TYR A 190 6.45 17.43 6.31
C TYR A 190 7.91 17.71 6.69
N GLN A 191 8.10 18.45 7.76
CA GLN A 191 9.44 18.79 8.28
C GLN A 191 10.15 17.53 8.80
N ASN A 192 11.40 17.35 8.41
CA ASN A 192 12.24 16.21 8.79
C ASN A 192 11.68 14.84 8.38
N GLN A 193 10.81 14.81 7.39
CA GLN A 193 10.21 13.59 6.87
C GLN A 193 11.27 12.72 6.18
N PRO A 194 11.34 11.41 6.48
CA PRO A 194 12.08 10.46 5.66
C PRO A 194 11.53 10.38 4.24
N LEU A 195 12.41 10.32 3.26
CA LEU A 195 12.02 10.26 1.86
C LEU A 195 12.22 8.85 1.27
N PHE A 196 11.80 8.66 0.03
CA PHE A 196 11.91 7.39 -0.70
C PHE A 196 13.28 6.71 -0.59
N HIS A 197 14.36 7.49 -0.68
CA HIS A 197 15.71 6.92 -0.60
C HIS A 197 16.06 6.40 0.80
N ASP A 198 15.54 7.02 1.87
CA ASP A 198 15.75 6.57 3.25
C ASP A 198 15.00 5.27 3.52
N VAL A 199 13.71 5.23 3.09
CA VAL A 199 12.88 4.01 3.17
C VAL A 199 13.50 2.91 2.32
N GLY A 200 13.89 3.21 1.07
CA GLY A 200 14.48 2.24 0.15
C GLY A 200 15.79 1.65 0.68
N GLN A 201 16.66 2.46 1.26
CA GLN A 201 17.90 1.99 1.89
C GLN A 201 17.60 1.07 3.08
N PHE A 202 16.66 1.46 3.95
CA PHE A 202 16.25 0.63 5.08
C PHE A 202 15.70 -0.72 4.61
N MET A 203 14.77 -0.72 3.65
CA MET A 203 14.17 -1.93 3.11
C MET A 203 15.23 -2.85 2.47
N HIS A 204 16.12 -2.29 1.66
CA HIS A 204 17.20 -3.05 1.03
C HIS A 204 18.12 -3.74 2.05
N THR A 205 18.51 -3.04 3.14
CA THR A 205 19.38 -3.61 4.18
C THR A 205 18.71 -4.76 4.94
N HIS A 206 17.37 -4.85 4.90
CA HIS A 206 16.58 -5.92 5.52
C HIS A 206 16.14 -7.00 4.52
N GLY A 207 16.70 -6.97 3.30
CA GLY A 207 16.51 -8.00 2.29
C GLY A 207 15.22 -7.89 1.48
N TYR A 208 14.57 -6.74 1.50
CA TYR A 208 13.42 -6.46 0.64
C TYR A 208 13.86 -5.96 -0.73
N VAL A 209 13.05 -6.26 -1.73
CA VAL A 209 13.14 -5.74 -3.09
C VAL A 209 11.90 -4.92 -3.41
N LEU A 210 12.09 -3.82 -4.14
CA LEU A 210 10.97 -3.02 -4.63
C LEU A 210 10.29 -3.77 -5.79
N LEU A 211 9.04 -4.16 -5.60
CA LEU A 211 8.25 -4.89 -6.59
C LEU A 211 7.45 -3.94 -7.48
N TYR A 212 6.88 -2.90 -6.89
CA TYR A 212 6.06 -1.93 -7.61
C TYR A 212 6.18 -0.55 -6.96
N LEU A 213 6.01 0.50 -7.77
CA LEU A 213 6.02 1.89 -7.35
C LEU A 213 4.95 2.66 -8.10
N ASN A 214 3.84 2.97 -7.43
CA ASN A 214 2.88 3.95 -7.90
C ASN A 214 3.42 5.36 -7.62
N ARG A 215 3.13 6.34 -8.50
CA ARG A 215 3.71 7.69 -8.40
C ARG A 215 2.66 8.75 -8.67
N VAL A 216 2.65 9.78 -7.84
CA VAL A 216 1.77 10.93 -7.99
C VAL A 216 2.56 12.15 -8.43
N PHE A 217 2.11 12.77 -9.53
CA PHE A 217 2.70 13.97 -10.10
C PHE A 217 1.75 15.15 -9.93
N THR A 218 2.26 16.28 -9.45
CA THR A 218 1.47 17.50 -9.25
C THR A 218 2.18 18.71 -9.85
N SER A 219 1.44 19.54 -10.54
CA SER A 219 1.95 20.84 -11.02
C SER A 219 1.92 21.87 -9.90
N ARG A 220 2.87 22.82 -9.91
CA ARG A 220 2.84 23.94 -8.97
C ARG A 220 1.54 24.73 -9.10
N GLN A 221 0.98 25.15 -7.98
CA GLN A 221 -0.35 25.76 -7.90
C GLN A 221 -0.52 26.99 -8.81
N ASN A 222 0.49 27.82 -8.92
CA ASN A 222 0.42 29.06 -9.69
C ASN A 222 0.66 28.87 -11.20
N TYR A 223 0.93 27.64 -11.65
CA TYR A 223 1.13 27.35 -13.06
C TYR A 223 -0.18 26.90 -13.72
N ARG A 224 -0.52 27.51 -14.85
CA ARG A 224 -1.76 27.24 -15.61
C ARG A 224 -1.51 26.60 -16.98
N GLY A 225 -0.25 26.42 -17.38
CA GLY A 225 0.13 25.81 -18.62
C GLY A 225 0.15 24.29 -18.59
N LYS A 226 0.57 23.67 -19.71
CA LYS A 226 0.86 22.23 -19.77
C LYS A 226 2.16 21.94 -19.01
N SER A 227 2.14 20.96 -18.12
CA SER A 227 3.31 20.51 -17.37
C SER A 227 3.22 19.00 -17.14
N ARG A 228 4.36 18.35 -17.03
CA ARG A 228 4.43 16.98 -16.51
C ARG A 228 4.13 16.93 -15.01
N GLY A 229 4.22 18.07 -14.33
CA GLY A 229 4.25 18.12 -12.89
C GLY A 229 5.59 17.65 -12.33
N GLN A 230 5.66 17.61 -11.02
CA GLN A 230 6.77 17.07 -10.26
C GLN A 230 6.27 15.86 -9.48
N ILE A 231 7.05 14.80 -9.41
CA ILE A 231 6.73 13.65 -8.55
C ILE A 231 6.80 14.10 -7.10
N ILE A 232 5.77 13.80 -6.32
CA ILE A 232 5.65 14.25 -4.93
C ILE A 232 5.68 13.07 -3.99
N PHE A 233 4.75 12.14 -4.13
CA PHE A 233 4.62 10.95 -3.30
C PHE A 233 4.17 9.75 -4.16
N GLY A 234 4.04 8.61 -3.54
CA GLY A 234 3.55 7.40 -4.16
C GLY A 234 3.44 6.25 -3.18
N ASP A 235 2.97 5.10 -3.67
CA ASP A 235 2.88 3.87 -2.91
C ASP A 235 3.94 2.89 -3.42
N ALA A 236 4.78 2.41 -2.54
CA ALA A 236 5.82 1.44 -2.83
C ALA A 236 5.44 0.06 -2.26
N LEU A 237 5.47 -0.96 -3.10
CA LEU A 237 5.29 -2.35 -2.69
C LEU A 237 6.65 -3.03 -2.60
N TYR A 238 7.02 -3.44 -1.39
CA TYR A 238 8.25 -4.17 -1.11
C TYR A 238 7.95 -5.62 -0.74
N GLY A 239 8.65 -6.55 -1.36
CA GLY A 239 8.59 -7.97 -1.03
C GLY A 239 9.92 -8.50 -0.54
N LEU A 240 9.93 -9.51 0.30
CA LEU A 240 11.18 -10.21 0.65
C LEU A 240 11.81 -10.81 -0.61
N GLY A 241 13.10 -10.52 -0.81
CA GLY A 241 13.87 -11.11 -1.92
C GLY A 241 14.03 -12.61 -1.76
N LEU A 242 14.29 -13.33 -2.86
CA LEU A 242 14.37 -14.79 -2.87
C LEU A 242 15.36 -15.36 -1.82
N PRO A 243 16.51 -14.75 -1.53
CA PRO A 243 17.39 -15.21 -0.45
C PRO A 243 16.71 -15.21 0.93
N GLN A 244 15.91 -14.18 1.23
CA GLN A 244 15.20 -14.05 2.50
C GLN A 244 13.98 -14.96 2.58
N VAL A 245 13.37 -15.31 1.46
CA VAL A 245 12.26 -16.27 1.41
C VAL A 245 12.71 -17.63 1.99
N SER A 246 14.00 -17.97 1.92
CA SER A 246 14.55 -19.21 2.50
C SER A 246 14.33 -19.29 4.02
N THR A 247 14.29 -18.15 4.72
CA THR A 247 14.12 -18.09 6.18
C THR A 247 12.66 -18.26 6.64
N LEU A 248 11.70 -18.11 5.73
CA LEU A 248 10.29 -18.31 6.00
C LEU A 248 9.96 -19.80 6.12
N ASP A 249 8.98 -20.14 6.96
CA ASP A 249 8.41 -21.47 6.95
C ASP A 249 7.53 -21.72 5.71
N THR A 250 7.15 -22.96 5.47
CA THR A 250 6.36 -23.33 4.28
C THR A 250 4.97 -22.65 4.28
N LEU A 251 4.38 -22.43 5.44
CA LEU A 251 3.10 -21.72 5.57
C LEU A 251 3.23 -20.26 5.14
N GLN A 252 4.27 -19.56 5.62
CA GLN A 252 4.57 -18.18 5.28
C GLN A 252 4.89 -18.03 3.79
N LYS A 253 5.74 -18.93 3.23
CA LYS A 253 6.03 -18.96 1.78
C LYS A 253 4.76 -19.11 0.96
N THR A 254 3.87 -20.02 1.36
CA THR A 254 2.60 -20.26 0.65
C THR A 254 1.70 -19.03 0.68
N LYS A 255 1.60 -18.35 1.81
CA LYS A 255 0.84 -17.09 1.94
C LYS A 255 1.45 -15.97 1.12
N TYR A 256 2.80 -15.86 1.11
CA TYR A 256 3.51 -14.88 0.30
C TYR A 256 3.23 -15.07 -1.19
N VAL A 257 3.28 -16.30 -1.69
CA VAL A 257 2.91 -16.62 -3.09
C VAL A 257 1.47 -16.20 -3.40
N ILE A 258 0.53 -16.43 -2.48
CA ILE A 258 -0.87 -16.00 -2.68
C ILE A 258 -0.96 -14.47 -2.75
N LEU A 259 -0.27 -13.74 -1.89
CA LEU A 259 -0.23 -12.27 -1.89
C LEU A 259 0.38 -11.74 -3.19
N LEU A 260 1.51 -12.27 -3.64
CA LEU A 260 2.15 -11.89 -4.90
C LEU A 260 1.21 -12.08 -6.10
N ILE A 261 0.46 -13.18 -6.14
CA ILE A 261 -0.53 -13.43 -7.20
C ILE A 261 -1.62 -12.37 -7.17
N GLN A 262 -2.13 -11.98 -5.99
CA GLN A 262 -3.16 -10.95 -5.86
C GLN A 262 -2.67 -9.55 -6.27
N TYR A 263 -1.42 -9.25 -6.00
CA TYR A 263 -0.76 -8.01 -6.42
C TYR A 263 -0.21 -8.05 -7.87
N GLY A 264 -0.39 -9.17 -8.59
CA GLY A 264 -0.03 -9.30 -10.01
C GLY A 264 1.41 -9.73 -10.28
N HIS A 265 2.24 -9.96 -9.25
CA HIS A 265 3.64 -10.39 -9.37
C HIS A 265 3.75 -11.92 -9.55
N ARG A 266 3.11 -12.44 -10.59
CA ARG A 266 3.01 -13.88 -10.86
C ARG A 266 4.33 -14.52 -11.26
N ASP A 267 5.18 -13.78 -11.93
CA ASP A 267 6.54 -14.19 -12.32
C ASP A 267 7.37 -14.49 -11.08
N PHE A 268 7.38 -13.59 -10.11
CA PHE A 268 8.10 -13.82 -8.86
C PHE A 268 7.44 -14.93 -8.01
N ALA A 269 6.11 -14.98 -7.97
CA ALA A 269 5.40 -16.11 -7.35
C ALA A 269 5.79 -17.46 -7.99
N CYS A 270 5.91 -17.50 -9.32
CA CYS A 270 6.35 -18.68 -10.08
C CYS A 270 7.79 -19.09 -9.71
N GLU A 271 8.71 -18.13 -9.58
CA GLU A 271 10.09 -18.36 -9.16
C GLU A 271 10.14 -18.97 -7.75
N ILE A 272 9.38 -18.43 -6.80
CA ILE A 272 9.28 -18.99 -5.43
C ILE A 272 8.74 -20.43 -5.47
N VAL A 273 7.66 -20.70 -6.20
CA VAL A 273 7.09 -22.05 -6.31
C VAL A 273 8.05 -23.02 -7.01
N SER A 274 8.88 -22.54 -7.92
CA SER A 274 9.91 -23.37 -8.58
C SER A 274 11.06 -23.70 -7.64
N THR A 275 11.42 -22.78 -6.77
CA THR A 275 12.48 -22.95 -5.76
C THR A 275 12.01 -23.82 -4.58
N TYR A 276 10.74 -23.72 -4.20
CA TYR A 276 10.12 -24.41 -3.07
C TYR A 276 8.92 -25.25 -3.55
N PRO A 277 9.19 -26.43 -4.16
CA PRO A 277 8.15 -27.24 -4.83
C PRO A 277 7.10 -27.80 -3.87
N GLU A 278 7.37 -27.88 -2.58
CA GLU A 278 6.39 -28.30 -1.54
C GLU A 278 5.15 -27.42 -1.50
N ILE A 279 5.20 -26.19 -2.01
CA ILE A 279 4.05 -25.30 -2.14
C ILE A 279 3.00 -25.89 -3.08
N ARG A 280 3.41 -26.71 -4.09
CA ARG A 280 2.49 -27.39 -5.01
C ARG A 280 1.63 -28.43 -4.32
N ASP A 281 2.17 -29.09 -3.30
CA ASP A 281 1.43 -30.08 -2.51
C ASP A 281 0.30 -29.40 -1.70
N ILE A 282 0.56 -28.20 -1.24
CA ILE A 282 -0.41 -27.38 -0.49
C ILE A 282 -1.42 -26.72 -1.45
N LEU A 283 -0.94 -26.24 -2.60
CA LEU A 283 -1.72 -25.52 -3.60
C LEU A 283 -1.68 -26.23 -4.97
N PRO A 284 -2.29 -27.42 -5.12
CA PRO A 284 -2.17 -28.23 -6.35
C PRO A 284 -2.69 -27.53 -7.63
N SER A 285 -3.47 -26.47 -7.48
CA SER A 285 -3.96 -25.69 -8.63
C SER A 285 -3.13 -24.43 -8.92
N ILE A 286 -1.96 -24.26 -8.27
CA ILE A 286 -1.19 -23.01 -8.36
C ILE A 286 -0.70 -22.72 -9.79
N GLU A 287 -0.36 -23.75 -10.54
CA GLU A 287 0.15 -23.65 -11.92
C GLU A 287 -0.82 -22.93 -12.89
N GLN A 288 -2.11 -22.88 -12.57
CA GLN A 288 -3.09 -22.17 -13.42
C GLN A 288 -2.79 -20.66 -13.50
N TYR A 289 -2.12 -20.08 -12.48
CA TYR A 289 -1.76 -18.67 -12.43
C TYR A 289 -0.49 -18.35 -13.23
N PHE A 290 0.29 -19.37 -13.62
CA PHE A 290 1.56 -19.23 -14.32
C PHE A 290 1.47 -19.59 -15.80
N LYS A 291 0.28 -20.02 -16.26
CA LYS A 291 0.06 -20.34 -17.67
C LYS A 291 0.19 -19.08 -18.53
N PRO A 292 0.89 -19.16 -19.68
CA PRO A 292 0.97 -18.05 -20.61
C PRO A 292 -0.43 -17.67 -21.10
N GLU A 293 -0.72 -16.38 -21.12
CA GLU A 293 -1.93 -15.88 -21.77
C GLU A 293 -1.81 -16.12 -23.29
N ILE A 294 -2.92 -16.48 -23.95
CA ILE A 294 -2.93 -16.72 -25.39
C ILE A 294 -2.61 -15.39 -26.10
N PRO A 295 -1.47 -15.25 -26.82
CA PRO A 295 -0.97 -13.95 -27.27
C PRO A 295 -1.90 -13.19 -28.22
N PHE A 296 -2.72 -13.92 -28.98
CA PHE A 296 -3.55 -13.34 -30.06
C PHE A 296 -4.75 -12.54 -29.52
N ILE A 297 -5.39 -13.05 -28.49
CA ILE A 297 -6.54 -12.32 -27.86
C ILE A 297 -6.02 -11.13 -27.07
N SER A 298 -4.87 -11.26 -26.42
CA SER A 298 -4.26 -10.17 -25.65
C SER A 298 -3.80 -9.01 -26.54
N LEU A 299 -3.27 -9.29 -27.74
CA LEU A 299 -2.85 -8.24 -28.68
C LEU A 299 -4.04 -7.42 -29.19
N PHE A 300 -5.15 -8.07 -29.55
CA PHE A 300 -6.33 -7.38 -30.07
C PHE A 300 -7.02 -6.53 -29.01
N THR A 301 -7.18 -7.09 -27.80
CA THR A 301 -7.72 -6.35 -26.67
C THR A 301 -6.77 -5.21 -26.25
N ARG A 302 -5.46 -5.42 -26.27
CA ARG A 302 -4.47 -4.38 -25.98
C ARG A 302 -4.54 -3.24 -26.97
N LEU A 303 -4.61 -3.51 -28.27
CA LEU A 303 -4.77 -2.49 -29.31
C LEU A 303 -6.09 -1.73 -29.20
N PHE A 304 -7.19 -2.43 -28.90
CA PHE A 304 -8.50 -1.83 -28.69
C PHE A 304 -8.51 -0.89 -27.48
N TRP A 305 -7.97 -1.33 -26.35
CA TRP A 305 -7.88 -0.49 -25.16
C TRP A 305 -6.91 0.68 -25.32
N MET A 306 -5.83 0.52 -26.07
CA MET A 306 -4.95 1.65 -26.42
C MET A 306 -5.68 2.74 -27.22
N GLN A 307 -6.61 2.39 -28.11
CA GLN A 307 -7.41 3.37 -28.85
C GLN A 307 -8.44 4.07 -27.94
N ILE A 308 -9.08 3.31 -27.04
CA ILE A 308 -10.00 3.87 -26.04
C ILE A 308 -9.26 4.83 -25.11
N ASP A 309 -8.07 4.48 -24.64
CA ASP A 309 -7.26 5.31 -23.76
C ASP A 309 -6.83 6.63 -24.43
N LYS A 310 -6.45 6.58 -25.71
CA LYS A 310 -6.20 7.78 -26.52
C LYS A 310 -7.45 8.65 -26.63
N PHE A 311 -8.61 8.07 -26.84
CA PHE A 311 -9.88 8.79 -26.95
C PHE A 311 -10.29 9.43 -25.61
N ILE A 312 -10.18 8.70 -24.51
CA ILE A 312 -10.43 9.21 -23.15
C ILE A 312 -9.46 10.34 -22.81
N THR A 313 -8.18 10.18 -23.14
CA THR A 313 -7.15 11.20 -22.91
C THR A 313 -7.46 12.47 -23.71
N LEU A 314 -7.94 12.35 -24.96
CA LEU A 314 -8.39 13.45 -25.76
C LEU A 314 -9.61 14.16 -25.16
N LEU A 315 -10.61 13.41 -24.69
CA LEU A 315 -11.81 13.96 -24.03
C LEU A 315 -11.48 14.70 -22.74
N LEU A 316 -10.58 14.14 -21.92
CA LEU A 316 -10.10 14.78 -20.70
C LEU A 316 -9.29 16.04 -21.01
N TRP A 317 -8.52 16.05 -22.10
CA TRP A 317 -7.81 17.22 -22.59
C TRP A 317 -8.77 18.34 -23.02
N LEU A 318 -9.86 17.99 -23.72
CA LEU A 318 -10.90 18.93 -24.14
C LEU A 318 -11.68 19.55 -22.98
N ARG A 319 -11.80 18.86 -21.85
CA ARG A 319 -12.51 19.34 -20.65
C ARG A 319 -11.76 20.37 -19.82
N LYS A 320 -10.53 20.76 -20.18
CA LYS A 320 -9.71 21.76 -19.45
C LYS A 320 -9.62 21.52 -17.95
N THR A 321 -9.73 20.29 -17.50
CA THR A 321 -9.62 19.99 -16.07
C THR A 321 -8.16 20.07 -15.66
N ASN A 322 -7.79 21.17 -14.99
CA ASN A 322 -6.52 21.34 -14.26
C ASN A 322 -6.45 20.47 -13.00
N GLN A 323 -7.16 19.34 -13.00
CA GLN A 323 -7.15 18.45 -11.85
C GLN A 323 -5.88 17.62 -11.84
N LEU A 324 -5.37 17.42 -10.62
CA LEU A 324 -4.35 16.44 -10.27
C LEU A 324 -4.40 15.24 -11.19
N ARG A 325 -3.38 15.11 -12.00
CA ARG A 325 -3.16 13.87 -12.72
C ARG A 325 -2.45 12.94 -11.76
N SER A 326 -3.19 12.04 -11.15
CA SER A 326 -2.59 10.80 -10.71
C SER A 326 -2.19 10.07 -11.98
N ASP A 327 -1.06 10.45 -12.53
CA ASP A 327 -0.45 9.74 -13.63
C ASP A 327 0.32 8.57 -13.00
N SER A 328 -0.44 7.57 -12.53
CA SER A 328 0.07 6.22 -12.58
C SER A 328 0.70 6.05 -13.97
N ASP A 329 1.57 5.14 -14.16
CA ASP A 329 2.37 4.85 -15.36
C ASP A 329 1.70 4.99 -16.74
N ARG A 330 0.45 5.47 -16.83
CA ARG A 330 -0.32 5.76 -18.04
C ARG A 330 0.36 6.73 -19.01
N SER A 331 1.13 7.68 -18.50
CA SER A 331 1.85 8.66 -19.32
C SER A 331 3.34 8.38 -19.41
N TRP A 332 3.83 7.39 -18.74
CA TRP A 332 5.20 6.94 -18.92
C TRP A 332 5.30 6.32 -20.32
N PRO A 333 6.28 6.74 -21.14
CA PRO A 333 6.40 6.15 -22.46
C PRO A 333 6.60 4.65 -22.28
N VAL A 334 5.58 3.89 -22.67
CA VAL A 334 5.72 2.46 -22.90
C VAL A 334 6.69 2.36 -24.08
N ARG A 335 7.89 1.93 -23.81
CA ARG A 335 8.84 1.54 -24.83
C ARG A 335 8.38 0.29 -25.56
#